data_ca85bc96b85bc8f98ea618352b42fb0d
#
_entry.id   ca85bc96b85bc8f98ea618352b42fb0d
#
_cell.length_a   1.000
_cell.length_b   1.000
_cell.length_c   1.000
_cell.angle_alpha   90.00
_cell.angle_beta   90.00
_cell.angle_gamma   90.00
#
_symmetry.space_group_name_H-M   'P 1'
#
loop_
_entity.id
_entity.type
_entity.pdbx_description
1 polymer ?
#
loop_
_entity_poly.entity_id
_entity_poly.type
_entity_poly.pdbx_seq_one_letter_code
_entity_poly.pdbx_strand_id
1 'polypeptide(L)'
;MTGIFHAYDVRGVFPSQLNEKIAYQIGRAFVTFMKTKSVLVGRDARISSIKLYRALIKGITDQGASVIDIGLCTTPLFYFASRKAQSSIMITASHLPKQFNGFKFCREHAIPISEKDGLKQVEKLTNNNDFKISKKKGKISHTNPMAEFVRFNHKFFKMIMIF
;
A
#
# COMPACT_ATOMS: atom_id res chain seq x y z
N MET A 1 0.18 -4.92 -19.63
CA MET A 1 0.06 -3.57 -18.99
C MET A 1 1.47 -3.05 -18.84
N THR A 2 1.91 -2.25 -19.78
CA THR A 2 3.29 -1.79 -19.86
C THR A 2 3.41 -0.41 -19.25
N GLY A 3 4.41 -0.21 -18.40
CA GLY A 3 4.88 1.11 -18.01
C GLY A 3 4.35 1.73 -16.73
N ILE A 4 3.53 1.02 -15.91
CA ILE A 4 3.11 1.55 -14.60
C ILE A 4 3.96 1.02 -13.43
N PHE A 5 4.65 -0.10 -13.61
CA PHE A 5 5.59 -0.64 -12.61
C PHE A 5 6.97 -0.04 -12.85
N HIS A 6 7.53 0.59 -11.83
CA HIS A 6 8.84 1.23 -11.82
C HIS A 6 9.77 0.55 -10.80
N ALA A 7 10.99 1.02 -10.69
CA ALA A 7 12.00 0.39 -9.84
C ALA A 7 11.59 0.21 -8.36
N TYR A 8 10.74 1.09 -7.82
CA TYR A 8 10.39 1.11 -6.39
C TYR A 8 8.91 1.31 -6.10
N ASP A 9 8.07 1.47 -7.11
CA ASP A 9 6.64 1.72 -6.92
C ASP A 9 5.85 1.47 -8.22
N VAL A 10 4.53 1.59 -8.10
CA VAL A 10 3.60 1.64 -9.24
C VAL A 10 3.13 3.07 -9.39
N ARG A 11 3.12 3.60 -10.61
CA ARG A 11 2.58 4.93 -10.94
C ARG A 11 1.91 4.92 -12.31
N GLY A 12 0.80 5.63 -12.42
CA GLY A 12 0.11 5.77 -13.70
C GLY A 12 -0.91 6.89 -13.68
N VAL A 13 -1.31 7.33 -14.86
CA VAL A 13 -2.41 8.30 -15.03
C VAL A 13 -3.73 7.60 -14.73
N PHE A 14 -4.51 8.16 -13.80
CA PHE A 14 -5.84 7.68 -13.51
C PHE A 14 -6.88 8.35 -14.43
N PRO A 15 -7.84 7.62 -15.02
CA PRO A 15 -8.02 6.15 -14.96
C PRO A 15 -7.38 5.39 -16.13
N SER A 16 -6.71 6.07 -17.06
CA SER A 16 -6.29 5.51 -18.35
C SER A 16 -5.19 4.44 -18.22
N GLN A 17 -4.24 4.61 -17.31
CA GLN A 17 -3.13 3.69 -17.09
C GLN A 17 -3.29 2.90 -15.80
N LEU A 18 -3.82 3.54 -14.75
CA LEU A 18 -4.06 2.94 -13.44
C LEU A 18 -5.52 3.17 -13.05
N ASN A 19 -6.28 2.09 -12.88
CA ASN A 19 -7.71 2.12 -12.59
C ASN A 19 -8.10 1.08 -11.53
N GLU A 20 -9.38 1.02 -11.19
CA GLU A 20 -9.93 0.13 -10.16
C GLU A 20 -9.66 -1.35 -10.47
N LYS A 21 -9.75 -1.76 -11.74
CA LYS A 21 -9.50 -3.15 -12.14
C LYS A 21 -8.05 -3.55 -11.84
N ILE A 22 -7.11 -2.68 -12.22
CA ILE A 22 -5.68 -2.91 -11.97
C ILE A 22 -5.37 -2.86 -10.47
N ALA A 23 -5.95 -1.92 -9.72
CA ALA A 23 -5.79 -1.84 -8.27
C ALA A 23 -6.28 -3.12 -7.56
N TYR A 24 -7.41 -3.68 -7.98
CA TYR A 24 -7.91 -4.96 -7.49
C TYR A 24 -6.92 -6.11 -7.76
N GLN A 25 -6.40 -6.19 -8.99
CA GLN A 25 -5.42 -7.21 -9.37
C GLN A 25 -4.12 -7.06 -8.57
N ILE A 26 -3.63 -5.83 -8.39
CA ILE A 26 -2.45 -5.53 -7.56
C ILE A 26 -2.66 -6.00 -6.12
N GLY A 27 -3.83 -5.76 -5.52
CA GLY A 27 -4.15 -6.24 -4.17
C GLY A 27 -4.04 -7.76 -4.05
N ARG A 28 -4.57 -8.50 -5.01
CA ARG A 28 -4.48 -9.96 -5.07
C ARG A 28 -3.04 -10.43 -5.30
N ALA A 29 -2.35 -9.82 -6.25
CA ALA A 29 -0.97 -10.13 -6.59
C ALA A 29 -0.04 -9.96 -5.39
N PHE A 30 -0.19 -8.85 -4.68
CA PHE A 30 0.61 -8.54 -3.50
C PHE A 30 0.42 -9.57 -2.37
N VAL A 31 -0.81 -9.92 -2.05
CA VAL A 31 -1.12 -10.95 -1.04
C VAL A 31 -0.53 -12.31 -1.45
N THR A 32 -0.65 -12.67 -2.74
CA THR A 32 -0.11 -13.92 -3.28
C THR A 32 1.41 -13.96 -3.19
N PHE A 33 2.08 -12.87 -3.57
CA PHE A 33 3.53 -12.73 -3.50
C PHE A 33 4.04 -12.78 -2.06
N MET A 34 3.46 -11.95 -1.18
CA MET A 34 3.88 -11.82 0.21
C MET A 34 3.50 -13.03 1.08
N LYS A 35 2.54 -13.86 0.64
CA LYS A 35 1.94 -14.92 1.45
C LYS A 35 1.49 -14.43 2.84
N THR A 36 1.08 -13.17 2.91
CA THR A 36 0.74 -12.48 4.14
C THR A 36 -0.69 -12.75 4.59
N LYS A 37 -0.94 -12.69 5.90
CA LYS A 37 -2.29 -12.81 6.48
C LYS A 37 -2.95 -11.45 6.69
N SER A 38 -2.17 -10.37 6.69
CA SER A 38 -2.69 -9.00 6.87
C SER A 38 -1.83 -7.98 6.12
N VAL A 39 -2.49 -6.93 5.62
CA VAL A 39 -1.87 -5.81 4.91
C VAL A 39 -2.33 -4.51 5.55
N LEU A 40 -1.40 -3.69 6.00
CA LEU A 40 -1.70 -2.31 6.42
C LEU A 40 -1.84 -1.45 5.17
N VAL A 41 -2.93 -0.68 5.09
CA VAL A 41 -3.24 0.18 3.94
C VAL A 41 -3.46 1.61 4.39
N GLY A 42 -2.77 2.54 3.73
CA GLY A 42 -2.97 3.97 3.87
C GLY A 42 -3.15 4.65 2.51
N ARG A 43 -3.70 5.86 2.49
CA ARG A 43 -3.88 6.62 1.25
C ARG A 43 -3.64 8.10 1.45
N ASP A 44 -3.22 8.79 0.39
CA ASP A 44 -3.16 10.25 0.35
C ASP A 44 -4.51 10.89 0.03
N ALA A 45 -4.54 12.23 -0.04
CA ALA A 45 -5.75 13.02 -0.25
C ALA A 45 -6.20 13.13 -1.72
N ARG A 46 -5.57 12.43 -2.67
CA ARG A 46 -5.96 12.50 -4.09
C ARG A 46 -7.38 11.97 -4.28
N ILE A 47 -8.16 12.63 -5.13
CA ILE A 47 -9.54 12.24 -5.42
C ILE A 47 -9.63 10.79 -5.92
N SER A 48 -8.68 10.37 -6.76
CA SER A 48 -8.60 9.01 -7.28
C SER A 48 -8.22 7.96 -6.22
N SER A 49 -7.59 8.37 -5.11
CA SER A 49 -7.13 7.44 -4.06
C SER A 49 -8.27 6.68 -3.41
N ILE A 50 -9.47 7.25 -3.27
CA ILE A 50 -10.64 6.56 -2.71
C ILE A 50 -11.10 5.40 -3.60
N LYS A 51 -11.14 5.62 -4.93
CA LYS A 51 -11.55 4.59 -5.89
C LYS A 51 -10.54 3.43 -5.92
N LEU A 52 -9.26 3.77 -6.02
CA LEU A 52 -8.17 2.79 -5.99
C LEU A 52 -8.11 2.03 -4.67
N TYR A 53 -8.32 2.71 -3.54
CA TYR A 53 -8.38 2.11 -2.21
C TYR A 53 -9.46 1.04 -2.12
N ARG A 54 -10.71 1.36 -2.51
CA ARG A 54 -11.83 0.41 -2.46
C ARG A 54 -11.55 -0.85 -3.28
N ALA A 55 -10.98 -0.69 -4.46
CA ALA A 55 -10.62 -1.81 -5.33
C ALA A 55 -9.45 -2.62 -4.76
N LEU A 56 -8.41 -1.96 -4.26
CA LEU A 56 -7.24 -2.59 -3.66
C LEU A 56 -7.62 -3.46 -2.46
N ILE A 57 -8.36 -2.90 -1.49
CA ILE A 57 -8.76 -3.63 -0.29
C ILE A 57 -9.70 -4.81 -0.61
N LYS A 58 -10.55 -4.66 -1.63
CA LYS A 58 -11.36 -5.77 -2.14
C LYS A 58 -10.46 -6.88 -2.68
N GLY A 59 -9.43 -6.55 -3.46
CA GLY A 59 -8.47 -7.53 -3.98
C GLY A 59 -7.72 -8.26 -2.86
N ILE A 60 -7.24 -7.51 -1.85
CA ILE A 60 -6.56 -8.06 -0.67
C ILE A 60 -7.48 -9.03 0.09
N THR A 61 -8.72 -8.61 0.38
CA THR A 61 -9.66 -9.43 1.16
C THR A 61 -10.16 -10.64 0.39
N ASP A 62 -10.43 -10.52 -0.90
CA ASP A 62 -10.82 -11.64 -1.76
C ASP A 62 -9.68 -12.67 -1.90
N GLN A 63 -8.42 -12.25 -1.75
CA GLN A 63 -7.25 -13.15 -1.72
C GLN A 63 -7.00 -13.77 -0.34
N GLY A 64 -7.83 -13.46 0.67
CA GLY A 64 -7.83 -14.10 1.98
C GLY A 64 -7.05 -13.37 3.07
N ALA A 65 -6.37 -12.26 2.76
CA ALA A 65 -5.67 -11.44 3.76
C ALA A 65 -6.61 -10.38 4.36
N SER A 66 -6.44 -10.08 5.64
CA SER A 66 -7.14 -8.98 6.30
C SER A 66 -6.48 -7.64 6.01
N VAL A 67 -7.25 -6.58 6.08
CA VAL A 67 -6.78 -5.19 5.90
C VAL A 67 -6.79 -4.48 7.25
N ILE A 68 -5.68 -3.82 7.57
CA ILE A 68 -5.57 -2.85 8.67
C ILE A 68 -5.55 -1.47 8.02
N ASP A 69 -6.69 -0.80 8.02
CA ASP A 69 -6.85 0.51 7.38
C ASP A 69 -6.46 1.63 8.34
N ILE A 70 -5.48 2.45 7.93
CA ILE A 70 -5.08 3.67 8.65
C ILE A 70 -5.66 4.94 8.00
N GLY A 71 -6.48 4.79 6.98
CA GLY A 71 -7.21 5.88 6.34
C GLY A 71 -6.35 6.88 5.58
N LEU A 72 -6.76 8.14 5.66
CA LEU A 72 -6.02 9.27 5.10
C LEU A 72 -4.78 9.55 5.95
N CYS A 73 -3.61 9.48 5.33
CA CYS A 73 -2.34 9.68 6.05
C CYS A 73 -1.26 10.27 5.15
N THR A 74 -0.24 10.83 5.80
CA THR A 74 1.01 11.21 5.13
C THR A 74 1.92 9.99 4.94
N THR A 75 2.82 10.05 3.97
CA THR A 75 3.82 8.97 3.76
C THR A 75 4.69 8.71 4.99
N PRO A 76 5.17 9.71 5.76
CA PRO A 76 5.88 9.46 7.02
C PRO A 76 5.05 8.70 8.05
N LEU A 77 3.76 9.06 8.23
CA LEU A 77 2.86 8.34 9.14
C LEU A 77 2.64 6.89 8.69
N PHE A 78 2.48 6.67 7.37
CA PHE A 78 2.38 5.34 6.81
C PHE A 78 3.62 4.48 7.11
N TYR A 79 4.83 4.98 6.86
CA TYR A 79 6.06 4.25 7.17
C TYR A 79 6.20 3.96 8.66
N PHE A 80 5.82 4.92 9.51
CA PHE A 80 5.81 4.70 10.96
C PHE A 80 4.91 3.54 11.37
N ALA A 81 3.67 3.51 10.86
CA ALA A 81 2.71 2.43 11.14
C ALA A 81 3.17 1.09 10.54
N SER A 82 3.78 1.11 9.37
CA SER A 82 4.28 -0.08 8.66
C SER A 82 5.34 -0.86 9.41
N ARG A 83 6.06 -0.23 10.34
CA ARG A 83 7.10 -0.91 11.15
C ARG A 83 6.57 -2.10 11.96
N LYS A 84 5.29 -2.10 12.30
CA LYS A 84 4.60 -3.15 13.07
C LYS A 84 3.76 -4.09 12.21
N ALA A 85 3.69 -3.85 10.91
CA ALA A 85 2.89 -4.64 9.99
C ALA A 85 3.72 -5.72 9.29
N GLN A 86 3.11 -6.85 8.97
CA GLN A 86 3.74 -7.89 8.16
C GLN A 86 4.02 -7.42 6.72
N SER A 87 3.13 -6.59 6.21
CA SER A 87 3.24 -5.97 4.90
C SER A 87 2.33 -4.75 4.80
N SER A 88 2.62 -3.83 3.90
CA SER A 88 1.84 -2.61 3.80
C SER A 88 1.85 -2.02 2.38
N ILE A 89 0.78 -1.27 2.07
CA ILE A 89 0.60 -0.57 0.80
C ILE A 89 0.14 0.86 1.07
N MET A 90 0.86 1.84 0.51
CA MET A 90 0.47 3.24 0.47
C MET A 90 -0.05 3.61 -0.92
N ILE A 91 -1.25 4.17 -0.97
CA ILE A 91 -1.83 4.70 -2.20
C ILE A 91 -1.44 6.16 -2.33
N THR A 92 -0.55 6.45 -3.26
CA THR A 92 -0.01 7.81 -3.49
C THR A 92 0.79 7.87 -4.79
N ALA A 93 0.84 9.03 -5.41
CA ALA A 93 1.81 9.35 -6.45
C ALA A 93 2.84 10.41 -5.99
N SER A 94 3.00 10.58 -4.66
CA SER A 94 3.97 11.52 -4.09
C SER A 94 3.79 12.95 -4.63
N HIS A 95 4.82 13.51 -5.27
CA HIS A 95 4.87 14.87 -5.82
C HIS A 95 4.32 14.98 -7.26
N LEU A 96 3.89 13.89 -7.88
CA LEU A 96 3.38 13.94 -9.25
C LEU A 96 2.06 14.73 -9.33
N PRO A 97 1.72 15.31 -10.51
CA PRO A 97 0.49 16.05 -10.72
C PRO A 97 -0.78 15.24 -10.37
N LYS A 98 -1.90 15.94 -10.18
CA LYS A 98 -3.16 15.38 -9.66
C LYS A 98 -3.76 14.21 -10.47
N GLN A 99 -3.47 14.12 -11.76
CA GLN A 99 -3.94 13.04 -12.63
C GLN A 99 -3.21 11.72 -12.41
N PHE A 100 -2.03 11.74 -11.77
CA PHE A 100 -1.30 10.51 -11.42
C PHE A 100 -1.79 9.95 -10.08
N ASN A 101 -1.67 8.62 -9.96
CA ASN A 101 -1.74 7.93 -8.69
C ASN A 101 -0.83 6.69 -8.74
N GLY A 102 -0.71 5.97 -7.61
CA GLY A 102 0.20 4.85 -7.55
C GLY A 102 0.16 4.09 -6.23
N PHE A 103 1.09 3.15 -6.10
CA PHE A 103 1.23 2.31 -4.91
C PHE A 103 2.69 2.18 -4.52
N LYS A 104 2.97 2.37 -3.23
CA LYS A 104 4.24 1.99 -2.60
C LYS A 104 4.01 0.77 -1.73
N PHE A 105 4.98 -0.13 -1.72
CA PHE A 105 4.87 -1.42 -1.06
C PHE A 105 6.00 -1.58 -0.03
N CYS A 106 5.65 -2.12 1.13
CA CYS A 106 6.64 -2.52 2.11
C CYS A 106 6.38 -3.94 2.61
N ARG A 107 7.45 -4.63 2.93
CA ARG A 107 7.45 -5.83 3.77
C ARG A 107 7.62 -5.45 5.23
N GLU A 108 7.83 -6.43 6.09
CA GLU A 108 8.08 -6.24 7.52
C GLU A 108 9.09 -5.11 7.81
N HIS A 109 8.92 -4.44 8.94
CA HIS A 109 9.77 -3.34 9.40
C HIS A 109 9.78 -2.12 8.46
N ALA A 110 8.72 -1.93 7.67
CA ALA A 110 8.60 -0.84 6.70
C ALA A 110 9.69 -0.85 5.59
N ILE A 111 10.29 -2.01 5.31
CA ILE A 111 11.31 -2.12 4.26
C ILE A 111 10.62 -2.04 2.89
N PRO A 112 10.94 -1.06 2.05
CA PRO A 112 10.35 -0.93 0.72
C PRO A 112 10.65 -2.14 -0.16
N ILE A 113 9.69 -2.51 -1.02
CA ILE A 113 9.86 -3.56 -2.02
C ILE A 113 10.25 -2.89 -3.34
N SER A 114 11.43 -3.24 -3.84
CA SER A 114 11.95 -2.80 -5.13
C SER A 114 11.68 -3.84 -6.23
N GLU A 115 12.02 -3.45 -7.46
CA GLU A 115 12.00 -4.34 -8.61
C GLU A 115 12.80 -5.62 -8.36
N LYS A 116 13.98 -5.48 -7.73
CA LYS A 116 14.88 -6.61 -7.41
C LYS A 116 14.36 -7.48 -6.27
N ASP A 117 13.56 -6.89 -5.36
CA ASP A 117 13.10 -7.55 -4.13
C ASP A 117 11.68 -8.13 -4.25
N GLY A 118 11.08 -8.11 -5.45
CA GLY A 118 9.80 -8.76 -5.68
C GLY A 118 8.74 -7.95 -6.43
N LEU A 119 8.95 -6.65 -6.71
CA LEU A 119 7.95 -5.86 -7.42
C LEU A 119 7.71 -6.38 -8.85
N LYS A 120 8.73 -6.93 -9.52
CA LYS A 120 8.57 -7.67 -10.79
C LYS A 120 7.66 -8.89 -10.68
N GLN A 121 7.70 -9.59 -9.56
CA GLN A 121 6.83 -10.74 -9.34
C GLN A 121 5.38 -10.29 -9.12
N VAL A 122 5.18 -9.18 -8.39
CA VAL A 122 3.85 -8.56 -8.25
C VAL A 122 3.33 -8.13 -9.62
N GLU A 123 4.16 -7.49 -10.46
CA GLU A 123 3.80 -7.14 -11.83
C GLU A 123 3.38 -8.35 -12.66
N LYS A 124 4.19 -9.39 -12.68
CA LYS A 124 3.90 -10.65 -13.40
C LYS A 124 2.57 -11.25 -12.96
N LEU A 125 2.34 -11.36 -11.65
CA LEU A 125 1.08 -11.87 -11.10
C LEU A 125 -0.10 -10.97 -11.49
N THR A 126 0.06 -9.65 -11.42
CA THR A 126 -0.97 -8.68 -11.83
C THR A 126 -1.35 -8.85 -13.30
N ASN A 127 -0.36 -8.99 -14.18
CA ASN A 127 -0.57 -9.11 -15.62
C ASN A 127 -1.21 -10.44 -16.02
N ASN A 128 -0.77 -11.52 -15.42
CA ASN A 128 -1.30 -12.86 -15.71
C ASN A 128 -2.71 -13.06 -15.15
N ASN A 129 -3.08 -12.31 -14.12
CA ASN A 129 -4.37 -12.41 -13.43
C ASN A 129 -4.75 -13.86 -13.03
N ASP A 130 -3.73 -14.70 -12.82
CA ASP A 130 -3.90 -16.09 -12.42
C ASP A 130 -3.77 -16.21 -10.89
N PHE A 131 -4.90 -16.17 -10.23
CA PHE A 131 -4.99 -16.21 -8.77
C PHE A 131 -5.83 -17.38 -8.29
N LYS A 132 -5.28 -18.17 -7.38
CA LYS A 132 -6.10 -19.13 -6.64
C LYS A 132 -7.10 -18.38 -5.78
N ILE A 133 -8.38 -18.70 -5.91
CA ILE A 133 -9.46 -18.11 -5.14
C ILE A 133 -9.32 -18.57 -3.68
N SER A 134 -9.29 -17.63 -2.74
CA SER A 134 -9.33 -17.97 -1.32
C SER A 134 -10.74 -18.41 -0.92
N LYS A 135 -10.84 -19.55 -0.20
CA LYS A 135 -12.12 -20.02 0.36
C LYS A 135 -12.64 -19.12 1.47
N LYS A 136 -11.75 -18.37 2.12
CA LYS A 136 -12.08 -17.46 3.24
C LYS A 136 -11.64 -16.06 2.91
N LYS A 137 -12.55 -15.10 2.97
CA LYS A 137 -12.24 -13.69 2.80
C LYS A 137 -11.58 -13.11 4.05
N GLY A 138 -10.66 -12.17 3.83
CA GLY A 138 -10.10 -11.35 4.90
C GLY A 138 -11.12 -10.37 5.49
N LYS A 139 -10.80 -9.83 6.66
CA LYS A 139 -11.60 -8.80 7.35
C LYS A 139 -10.93 -7.44 7.20
N ILE A 140 -11.71 -6.37 7.37
CA ILE A 140 -11.21 -5.00 7.41
C ILE A 140 -11.33 -4.51 8.85
N SER A 141 -10.24 -3.98 9.39
CA SER A 141 -10.20 -3.26 10.66
C SER A 141 -9.60 -1.88 10.46
N HIS A 142 -9.97 -0.93 11.31
CA HIS A 142 -9.49 0.45 11.24
C HIS A 142 -8.64 0.76 12.47
N THR A 143 -7.58 1.52 12.29
CA THR A 143 -6.73 2.03 13.37
C THR A 143 -6.24 3.43 13.03
N ASN A 144 -5.96 4.23 14.07
CA ASN A 144 -5.38 5.55 13.89
C ASN A 144 -4.02 5.64 14.61
N PRO A 145 -2.91 5.56 13.88
CA PRO A 145 -1.57 5.60 14.47
C PRO A 145 -1.08 7.02 14.83
N MET A 146 -1.89 8.07 14.61
CA MET A 146 -1.48 9.47 14.74
C MET A 146 -0.95 9.80 16.15
N ALA A 147 -1.67 9.41 17.18
CA ALA A 147 -1.26 9.73 18.57
C ALA A 147 0.08 9.05 18.94
N GLU A 148 0.32 7.83 18.45
CA GLU A 148 1.58 7.13 18.66
C GLU A 148 2.72 7.78 17.85
N PHE A 149 2.44 8.17 16.61
CA PHE A 149 3.38 8.89 15.76
C PHE A 149 3.82 10.22 16.35
N VAL A 150 2.86 11.01 16.89
CA VAL A 150 3.17 12.27 17.57
C VAL A 150 4.04 12.04 18.81
N ARG A 151 3.68 11.08 19.65
CA ARG A 151 4.52 10.72 20.83
C ARG A 151 5.91 10.28 20.45
N PHE A 152 6.05 9.50 19.38
CA PHE A 152 7.34 9.05 18.87
C PHE A 152 8.22 10.25 18.46
N ASN A 153 7.68 11.16 17.67
CA ASN A 153 8.43 12.33 17.19
C ASN A 153 8.77 13.30 18.33
N HIS A 154 7.88 13.45 19.31
CA HIS A 154 8.10 14.35 20.47
C HIS A 154 9.33 13.95 21.30
N LYS A 155 9.72 12.68 21.33
CA LYS A 155 10.94 12.23 22.01
C LYS A 155 12.20 12.83 21.39
N PHE A 156 12.22 13.01 20.09
CA PHE A 156 13.36 13.60 19.38
C PHE A 156 13.41 15.12 19.53
N PHE A 157 12.26 15.81 19.62
CA PHE A 157 12.21 17.24 19.90
C PHE A 157 12.86 17.61 21.24
N LYS A 158 12.62 16.84 22.30
CA LYS A 158 13.25 17.08 23.60
C LYS A 158 14.78 16.92 23.53
N MET A 159 15.30 16.07 22.69
CA MET A 159 16.74 15.82 22.55
C MET A 159 17.45 16.98 21.80
N ILE A 160 16.76 17.65 20.88
CA ILE A 160 17.33 18.79 20.12
C ILE A 160 17.34 20.08 20.94
N MET A 161 16.45 20.24 21.94
CA MET A 161 16.36 21.43 22.80
C MET A 161 17.37 21.42 23.96
N ILE A 162 18.27 20.45 24.04
CA ILE A 162 19.27 20.34 25.12
C ILE A 162 20.67 20.82 24.66
N PHE A 163 20.80 21.27 23.41
CA PHE A 163 22.06 21.82 22.86
C PHE A 163 21.94 23.32 22.56
#